data_ac865fdb035d0eb5648c76683922d78e
#
_entry.id   ac865fdb035d0eb5648c76683922d78e
#
_cell.length_a   1.000
_cell.length_b   1.000
_cell.length_c   1.000
_cell.angle_alpha   90.00
_cell.angle_beta   90.00
_cell.angle_gamma   90.00
#
_symmetry.space_group_name_H-M   'P 1'
#
loop_
_entity.id
_entity.type
_entity.pdbx_description
1 polymer ?
#
loop_
_entity_poly.entity_id
_entity_poly.type
_entity_poly.pdbx_seq_one_letter_code
_entity_poly.pdbx_strand_id
1 'polypeptide(L)' 'MNTKELNWLISHPEIEEKYVGEYIGIVGDKIVAHGKDFKKVLEEAEKESREAFIHKVLPPDKELVV' A
#
# COMPACT_ATOMS: atom_id res chain seq x y z
N MET A 1 11.15 -12.87 0.83
CA MET A 1 10.32 -12.21 -0.15
C MET A 1 8.88 -12.13 0.35
N ASN A 2 8.31 -10.98 0.32
CA ASN A 2 7.02 -10.76 0.99
C ASN A 2 5.85 -10.91 0.05
N THR A 3 5.67 -12.11 -0.45
CA THR A 3 4.53 -12.36 -1.33
C THR A 3 3.20 -12.42 -0.58
N LYS A 4 3.27 -12.61 0.74
CA LYS A 4 2.05 -12.68 1.53
C LYS A 4 1.27 -11.37 1.49
N GLU A 5 1.97 -10.27 1.67
CA GLU A 5 1.32 -8.96 1.63
C GLU A 5 0.80 -8.65 0.23
N LEU A 6 1.56 -9.02 -0.78
CA LEU A 6 1.13 -8.78 -2.14
C LEU A 6 -0.09 -9.61 -2.49
N ASN A 7 -0.11 -10.86 -2.07
CA ASN A 7 -1.26 -11.73 -2.31
C ASN A 7 -2.50 -11.21 -1.59
N TRP A 8 -2.32 -10.72 -0.37
CA TRP A 8 -3.44 -10.16 0.36
C TRP A 8 -4.00 -8.94 -0.37
N LEU A 9 -3.12 -8.09 -0.88
CA LEU A 9 -3.54 -6.89 -1.58
C LEU A 9 -4.30 -7.24 -2.86
N ILE A 10 -3.81 -8.22 -3.59
CA ILE A 10 -4.49 -8.66 -4.81
C ILE A 10 -5.88 -9.18 -4.52
N SER A 11 -6.05 -9.82 -3.36
CA SER A 11 -7.35 -10.36 -2.98
C SER A 11 -8.32 -9.30 -2.48
N HIS A 12 -7.86 -8.06 -2.31
CA HIS A 12 -8.70 -7.00 -1.77
C HIS A 12 -8.65 -5.77 -2.67
N PRO A 13 -9.21 -5.86 -3.87
CA PRO A 13 -9.15 -4.73 -4.81
C PRO A 13 -9.83 -3.48 -4.28
N GLU A 14 -10.74 -3.60 -3.34
CA GLU A 14 -11.41 -2.43 -2.78
C GLU A 14 -10.41 -1.51 -2.07
N ILE A 15 -9.29 -2.05 -1.62
CA ILE A 15 -8.29 -1.23 -0.96
C ILE A 15 -7.64 -0.26 -1.92
N GLU A 16 -7.41 -0.71 -3.15
CA GLU A 16 -6.81 0.19 -4.13
C GLU A 16 -7.78 1.29 -4.53
N GLU A 17 -9.07 1.01 -4.50
CA GLU A 17 -10.05 2.06 -4.76
C GLU A 17 -10.12 3.07 -3.63
N LYS A 18 -9.97 2.57 -2.41
CA LYS A 18 -10.09 3.43 -1.25
C LYS A 18 -8.89 4.36 -1.08
N TYR A 19 -7.72 3.91 -1.44
CA TYR A 19 -6.50 4.67 -1.19
C TYR A 19 -5.83 5.16 -2.46
N VAL A 20 -6.62 5.46 -3.47
CA VAL A 20 -6.08 5.93 -4.74
C VAL A 20 -5.18 7.15 -4.54
N GLY A 21 -3.98 7.08 -5.11
CA GLY A 21 -3.03 8.18 -5.02
C GLY A 21 -2.23 8.20 -3.74
N GLU A 22 -2.40 7.21 -2.88
CA GLU A 22 -1.68 7.17 -1.61
C GLU A 22 -0.73 5.99 -1.55
N TYR A 23 0.23 6.10 -0.65
CA TYR A 23 1.04 4.96 -0.27
C TYR A 23 0.36 4.24 0.87
N ILE A 24 0.44 2.93 0.88
CA ILE A 24 -0.08 2.15 2.00
C ILE A 24 1.00 1.24 2.51
N GLY A 25 1.02 1.06 3.83
CA GLY A 25 1.93 0.14 4.48
C GLY A 25 1.16 -1.07 4.97
N ILE A 26 1.62 -2.25 4.58
CA ILE A 26 0.92 -3.49 4.88
C ILE A 26 1.82 -4.39 5.69
N VAL A 27 1.27 -4.95 6.76
CA VAL A 27 1.96 -5.97 7.55
C VAL A 27 1.05 -7.18 7.60
N GLY A 28 1.50 -8.26 6.97
CA GLY A 28 0.71 -9.47 6.94
C GLY A 28 -0.55 -9.28 6.12
N ASP A 29 -1.67 -9.19 6.80
CA ASP A 29 -2.95 -9.07 6.14
C ASP A 29 -3.72 -7.83 6.62
N LYS A 30 -3.00 -6.78 6.97
CA LYS A 30 -3.67 -5.55 7.39
C LYS A 30 -2.86 -4.33 7.00
N ILE A 31 -3.56 -3.22 6.88
CA ILE A 31 -2.94 -1.94 6.59
C ILE A 31 -2.61 -1.26 7.90
N VAL A 32 -1.36 -0.86 8.07
CA VAL A 32 -0.92 -0.20 9.30
C VAL A 32 -0.64 1.28 9.10
N ALA A 33 -0.56 1.73 7.85
CA ALA A 33 -0.30 3.14 7.58
C ALA A 33 -0.76 3.47 6.17
N HIS A 34 -1.10 4.73 5.95
CA HIS A 34 -1.42 5.19 4.60
C HIS A 34 -1.29 6.70 4.56
N GLY A 35 -1.10 7.23 3.37
CA GLY A 35 -0.97 8.66 3.19
C GLY A 35 -0.31 8.99 1.87
N LYS A 36 -0.24 10.28 1.56
CA LYS A 36 0.35 10.74 0.30
C LYS A 36 1.85 10.96 0.42
N ASP A 37 2.38 10.97 1.63
CA ASP A 37 3.80 11.21 1.87
C ASP A 37 4.47 9.86 2.14
N PHE A 38 5.30 9.45 1.19
CA PHE A 38 5.97 8.14 1.30
C PHE A 38 6.76 8.04 2.60
N LYS A 39 7.51 9.08 2.92
CA LYS A 39 8.39 9.01 4.08
C LYS A 39 7.61 8.83 5.37
N LYS A 40 6.49 9.53 5.49
CA LYS A 40 5.66 9.39 6.69
C LYS A 40 5.02 8.01 6.76
N VAL A 41 4.54 7.52 5.63
CA VAL A 41 3.95 6.18 5.61
C VAL A 41 5.00 5.14 5.98
N LEU A 42 6.19 5.29 5.45
CA LEU A 42 7.27 4.37 5.76
C LEU A 42 7.58 4.38 7.26
N GLU A 43 7.68 5.55 7.85
CA GLU A 43 7.98 5.64 9.27
C GLU A 43 6.88 5.02 10.11
N GLU A 44 5.64 5.30 9.77
CA GLU A 44 4.52 4.72 10.51
C GLU A 44 4.49 3.20 10.38
N ALA A 45 4.72 2.72 9.18
CA ALA A 45 4.71 1.28 8.96
C ALA A 45 5.84 0.59 9.70
N GLU A 46 7.00 1.20 9.72
CA GLU A 46 8.15 0.60 10.39
C GLU A 46 7.97 0.55 11.90
N LYS A 47 7.16 1.41 12.44
CA LYS A 47 6.84 1.32 13.86
C LYS A 47 6.10 0.04 14.18
N GLU A 48 5.34 -0.46 13.23
CA GLU A 48 4.61 -1.70 13.43
C GLU A 48 5.48 -2.90 13.12
N SER A 49 6.27 -2.82 12.06
CA SER A 49 7.12 -3.94 11.67
C SER A 49 8.18 -3.43 10.71
N ARG A 50 9.41 -3.93 10.90
CA ARG A 50 10.49 -3.60 9.98
C ARG A 50 10.27 -4.22 8.60
N GLU A 51 9.40 -5.20 8.54
CA GLU A 51 9.16 -5.91 7.29
C GLU A 51 7.88 -5.45 6.61
N ALA A 52 7.39 -4.28 6.99
CA ALA A 52 6.20 -3.74 6.37
C ALA A 52 6.43 -3.55 4.87
N PHE A 53 5.40 -3.84 4.10
CA PHE A 53 5.43 -3.70 2.66
C PHE A 53 4.77 -2.39 2.28
N ILE A 54 5.47 -1.54 1.53
CA ILE A 54 4.93 -0.25 1.12
C ILE A 54 4.51 -0.33 -0.34
N HIS A 55 3.27 0.04 -0.60
CA HIS A 55 2.70 -0.03 -1.94
C HIS A 55 2.11 1.31 -2.32
N LYS A 56 2.42 1.80 -3.51
CA LYS A 56 1.81 3.01 -4.04
C LYS A 56 0.59 2.63 -4.85
N VAL A 57 -0.56 3.19 -4.47
CA VAL A 57 -1.80 2.91 -5.19
C VAL A 57 -1.97 3.93 -6.30
N LEU A 58 -1.90 3.47 -7.53
CA LEU A 58 -1.99 4.35 -8.69
C LEU A 58 -3.44 4.45 -9.18
N PRO A 59 -3.84 5.64 -9.64
CA PRO A 59 -5.18 5.80 -10.23
C PRO A 59 -5.30 4.91 -11.47
N PRO A 60 -6.36 4.15 -11.57
CA PRO A 60 -6.47 3.17 -12.66
C PRO A 60 -6.64 3.78 -14.04
N ASP A 61 -7.10 5.01 -14.12
CA ASP A 61 -7.39 5.60 -15.42
C ASP A 61 -6.28 6.49 -15.96
N LYS A 62 -5.19 6.63 -15.23
CA LYS A 62 -4.14 7.57 -15.64
C LYS A 62 -3.23 7.01 -16.72
N GLU A 63 -2.95 5.76 -16.62
CA GLU A 63 -1.98 5.16 -17.53
C GLU A 63 -2.52 5.04 -18.93
N LEU A 64 -3.79 5.25 -19.09
CA LEU A 64 -4.40 5.09 -20.40
C LEU A 64 -4.22 6.28 -21.30
N VAL A 65 -3.63 7.30 -20.77
CA VAL A 65 -3.41 8.50 -21.54
C VAL A 65 -2.23 8.29 -22.42
N VAL A 66 -2.26 8.03 -23.52
CA VAL A 66 -1.11 7.88 -24.42
C VAL A 66 -1.48 8.32 -25.81
#